data_54bce005f398180dc0094b998b0a7c58
#
_entry.id   54bce005f398180dc0094b998b0a7c58
#
_cell.length_a   1.000
_cell.length_b   1.000
_cell.length_c   1.000
_cell.angle_alpha   90.00
_cell.angle_beta   90.00
_cell.angle_gamma   90.00
#
_symmetry.space_group_name_H-M   'P 1'
#
loop_
_entity.id
_entity.type
_entity.pdbx_description
1 polymer ?
#
loop_
_entity_poly.entity_id
_entity_poly.type
_entity_poly.pdbx_seq_one_letter_code
_entity_poly.pdbx_strand_id
1 'polypeptide(L)'
;MAEIEGKVAVITGGASGIGEATVRLFVTEGAKVIIADMQIERGASLAAELGKAAVFCPVEVRQEDQVKAAIDMAVTRWGRLDCMFNNAGFGGALGPIEGVPVEEFDMTFDVLVKGVFLGMKHAIPVMKKQGTGSIINTGSISAITAGRGPLVYSAAKAAVLHLSTVTALSVADCSIRVNAICPGYIATPLSSNTVGKPDKLIEEQLEGKSFPQPIPRVGRPHDIAEMALFLASDRSTFVTGQNFVVDGGAASGVFWEQQNPIYKKYRPIRVYNPDKG
;
A
#
# COMPACT_ATOMS: atom_id res chain seq x y z
N MET A 1 16.19 -15.75 -10.74
CA MET A 1 14.94 -16.00 -11.52
C MET A 1 13.97 -14.90 -11.10
N ALA A 2 13.29 -14.31 -12.07
CA ALA A 2 12.28 -13.28 -11.81
C ALA A 2 11.15 -13.85 -10.94
N GLU A 3 10.74 -13.13 -9.88
CA GLU A 3 9.82 -13.67 -8.86
C GLU A 3 8.36 -13.76 -9.33
N ILE A 4 7.98 -12.93 -10.32
CA ILE A 4 6.61 -12.85 -10.85
C ILE A 4 6.59 -12.88 -12.39
N GLU A 5 7.48 -13.67 -12.99
CA GLU A 5 7.59 -13.85 -14.44
C GLU A 5 6.26 -14.26 -15.05
N GLY A 6 5.82 -13.52 -16.08
CA GLY A 6 4.58 -13.77 -16.80
C GLY A 6 3.28 -13.42 -16.04
N LYS A 7 3.35 -12.97 -14.79
CA LYS A 7 2.17 -12.48 -14.06
C LYS A 7 1.71 -11.13 -14.62
N VAL A 8 0.44 -10.83 -14.44
CA VAL A 8 -0.21 -9.60 -14.89
C VAL A 8 -0.73 -8.83 -13.68
N ALA A 9 -0.35 -7.57 -13.55
CA ALA A 9 -0.76 -6.70 -12.46
C ALA A 9 -1.50 -5.45 -12.96
N VAL A 10 -2.46 -4.98 -12.16
CA VAL A 10 -3.05 -3.63 -12.25
C VAL A 10 -2.64 -2.88 -10.99
N ILE A 11 -2.03 -1.70 -11.15
CA ILE A 11 -1.55 -0.88 -10.03
C ILE A 11 -2.20 0.51 -10.13
N THR A 12 -3.08 0.83 -9.18
CA THR A 12 -3.68 2.18 -9.10
C THR A 12 -2.74 3.16 -8.41
N GLY A 13 -2.75 4.43 -8.85
CA GLY A 13 -1.74 5.40 -8.44
C GLY A 13 -0.35 5.01 -8.92
N GLY A 14 -0.28 4.35 -10.08
CA GLY A 14 0.93 3.71 -10.61
C GLY A 14 1.94 4.68 -11.23
N ALA A 15 1.60 5.96 -11.41
CA ALA A 15 2.47 6.93 -12.08
C ALA A 15 3.39 7.71 -11.13
N SER A 16 3.35 7.47 -9.81
CA SER A 16 4.20 8.19 -8.85
C SER A 16 4.42 7.40 -7.56
N GLY A 17 5.45 7.77 -6.81
CA GLY A 17 5.74 7.30 -5.46
C GLY A 17 5.76 5.77 -5.33
N ILE A 18 5.03 5.23 -4.36
CA ILE A 18 4.95 3.78 -4.11
C ILE A 18 4.47 3.02 -5.34
N GLY A 19 3.45 3.56 -6.04
CA GLY A 19 2.90 2.93 -7.24
C GLY A 19 3.93 2.81 -8.35
N GLU A 20 4.63 3.89 -8.68
CA GLU A 20 5.68 3.90 -9.70
C GLU A 20 6.83 2.94 -9.33
N ALA A 21 7.30 2.98 -8.08
CA ALA A 21 8.35 2.05 -7.62
C ALA A 21 7.90 0.58 -7.76
N THR A 22 6.64 0.29 -7.45
CA THR A 22 6.08 -1.06 -7.62
C THR A 22 5.96 -1.45 -9.09
N VAL A 23 5.50 -0.54 -9.96
CA VAL A 23 5.45 -0.77 -11.41
C VAL A 23 6.82 -1.15 -11.95
N ARG A 24 7.84 -0.36 -11.63
CA ARG A 24 9.23 -0.60 -12.07
C ARG A 24 9.77 -1.94 -11.56
N LEU A 25 9.58 -2.22 -10.28
CA LEU A 25 10.02 -3.48 -9.69
C LEU A 25 9.31 -4.69 -10.31
N PHE A 26 7.99 -4.62 -10.47
CA PHE A 26 7.20 -5.72 -11.06
C PHE A 26 7.62 -6.00 -12.50
N VAL A 27 7.87 -4.96 -13.30
CA VAL A 27 8.39 -5.12 -14.67
C VAL A 27 9.79 -5.75 -14.67
N THR A 28 10.67 -5.33 -13.78
CA THR A 28 12.01 -5.92 -13.60
C THR A 28 11.93 -7.40 -13.23
N GLU A 29 10.93 -7.77 -12.42
CA GLU A 29 10.64 -9.14 -11.99
C GLU A 29 9.74 -9.92 -12.97
N GLY A 30 9.65 -9.47 -14.22
CA GLY A 30 9.05 -10.20 -15.34
C GLY A 30 7.53 -10.06 -15.49
N ALA A 31 6.86 -9.23 -14.70
CA ALA A 31 5.43 -9.03 -14.84
C ALA A 31 5.06 -8.12 -16.01
N LYS A 32 3.79 -8.21 -16.42
CA LYS A 32 3.09 -7.25 -17.25
C LYS A 32 2.22 -6.35 -16.38
N VAL A 33 2.27 -5.04 -16.59
CA VAL A 33 1.62 -4.09 -15.67
C VAL A 33 0.72 -3.11 -16.41
N ILE A 34 -0.52 -2.95 -15.92
CA ILE A 34 -1.36 -1.79 -16.23
C ILE A 34 -1.06 -0.70 -15.19
N ILE A 35 -0.54 0.43 -15.65
CA ILE A 35 -0.33 1.64 -14.87
C ILE A 35 -1.65 2.40 -14.86
N ALA A 36 -2.42 2.30 -13.79
CA ALA A 36 -3.71 2.96 -13.64
C ALA A 36 -3.55 4.24 -12.81
N ASP A 37 -3.64 5.41 -13.45
CA ASP A 37 -3.42 6.69 -12.76
C ASP A 37 -4.19 7.83 -13.46
N MET A 38 -4.48 8.90 -12.72
CA MET A 38 -5.08 10.12 -13.29
C MET A 38 -4.04 11.06 -13.90
N GLN A 39 -2.76 10.90 -13.61
CA GLN A 39 -1.63 11.70 -14.11
C GLN A 39 -1.22 11.22 -15.51
N ILE A 40 -1.93 11.70 -16.53
CA ILE A 40 -1.83 11.21 -17.92
C ILE A 40 -0.40 11.26 -18.46
N GLU A 41 0.25 12.41 -18.35
CA GLU A 41 1.59 12.63 -18.91
C GLU A 41 2.64 11.74 -18.24
N ARG A 42 2.62 11.66 -16.90
CA ARG A 42 3.55 10.81 -16.13
C ARG A 42 3.33 9.33 -16.42
N GLY A 43 2.09 8.89 -16.40
CA GLY A 43 1.75 7.48 -16.66
C GLY A 43 2.11 7.05 -18.08
N ALA A 44 1.83 7.89 -19.08
CA ALA A 44 2.21 7.62 -20.47
C ALA A 44 3.73 7.60 -20.66
N SER A 45 4.46 8.52 -20.04
CA SER A 45 5.93 8.55 -20.08
C SER A 45 6.53 7.30 -19.46
N LEU A 46 6.04 6.89 -18.28
CA LEU A 46 6.50 5.67 -17.59
C LEU A 46 6.21 4.41 -18.43
N ALA A 47 5.03 4.31 -19.04
CA ALA A 47 4.70 3.20 -19.91
C ALA A 47 5.60 3.16 -21.16
N ALA A 48 5.90 4.31 -21.77
CA ALA A 48 6.82 4.41 -22.90
C ALA A 48 8.23 3.97 -22.53
N GLU A 49 8.73 4.37 -21.37
CA GLU A 49 10.04 3.97 -20.84
C GLU A 49 10.13 2.44 -20.63
N LEU A 50 9.10 1.84 -20.02
CA LEU A 50 9.08 0.41 -19.70
C LEU A 50 8.70 -0.49 -20.89
N GLY A 51 8.27 0.08 -21.99
CA GLY A 51 8.03 -0.58 -23.26
C GLY A 51 6.87 -1.59 -23.19
N LYS A 52 7.05 -2.76 -23.81
CA LYS A 52 5.96 -3.75 -23.99
C LYS A 52 5.46 -4.38 -22.68
N ALA A 53 6.19 -4.22 -21.60
CA ALA A 53 5.84 -4.79 -20.30
C ALA A 53 4.82 -3.94 -19.51
N ALA A 54 4.67 -2.67 -19.86
CA ALA A 54 3.76 -1.76 -19.16
C ALA A 54 2.82 -1.04 -20.14
N VAL A 55 1.59 -0.77 -19.70
CA VAL A 55 0.60 0.00 -20.44
C VAL A 55 -0.07 0.97 -19.51
N PHE A 56 -0.19 2.22 -19.93
CA PHE A 56 -0.92 3.24 -19.19
C PHE A 56 -2.42 3.15 -19.49
N CYS A 57 -3.22 3.29 -18.43
CA CYS A 57 -4.67 3.45 -18.49
C CYS A 57 -5.07 4.66 -17.62
N PRO A 58 -5.69 5.70 -18.16
CA PRO A 58 -6.17 6.82 -17.36
C PRO A 58 -7.30 6.36 -16.44
N VAL A 59 -7.12 6.52 -15.12
CA VAL A 59 -8.06 6.07 -14.10
C VAL A 59 -8.19 7.09 -12.98
N GLU A 60 -9.39 7.58 -12.78
CA GLU A 60 -9.86 8.22 -11.56
C GLU A 60 -10.56 7.14 -10.73
N VAL A 61 -9.96 6.74 -9.60
CA VAL A 61 -10.41 5.56 -8.82
C VAL A 61 -11.81 5.68 -8.21
N ARG A 62 -12.40 6.88 -8.17
CA ARG A 62 -13.79 7.09 -7.77
C ARG A 62 -14.80 6.70 -8.85
N GLN A 63 -14.34 6.56 -10.09
CA GLN A 63 -15.15 6.22 -11.26
C GLN A 63 -15.09 4.71 -11.52
N GLU A 64 -16.21 4.03 -11.28
CA GLU A 64 -16.30 2.58 -11.35
C GLU A 64 -15.95 2.02 -12.74
N ASP A 65 -16.45 2.67 -13.79
CA ASP A 65 -16.21 2.30 -15.18
C ASP A 65 -14.72 2.38 -15.57
N GLN A 66 -14.00 3.37 -15.05
CA GLN A 66 -12.58 3.52 -15.32
C GLN A 66 -11.73 2.46 -14.60
N VAL A 67 -12.05 2.15 -13.34
CA VAL A 67 -11.39 1.05 -12.61
C VAL A 67 -11.64 -0.28 -13.30
N LYS A 68 -12.87 -0.53 -13.71
CA LYS A 68 -13.24 -1.72 -14.48
C LYS A 68 -12.47 -1.79 -15.80
N ALA A 69 -12.37 -0.68 -16.53
CA ALA A 69 -11.67 -0.61 -17.81
C ALA A 69 -10.18 -0.99 -17.69
N ALA A 70 -9.50 -0.58 -16.60
CA ALA A 70 -8.10 -0.97 -16.37
C ALA A 70 -7.96 -2.49 -16.16
N ILE A 71 -8.89 -3.10 -15.44
CA ILE A 71 -8.91 -4.56 -15.23
C ILE A 71 -9.23 -5.29 -16.53
N ASP A 72 -10.25 -4.84 -17.27
CA ASP A 72 -10.62 -5.40 -18.57
C ASP A 72 -9.46 -5.29 -19.58
N MET A 73 -8.70 -4.19 -19.54
CA MET A 73 -7.51 -3.99 -20.37
C MET A 73 -6.44 -5.05 -20.09
N ALA A 74 -6.18 -5.38 -18.81
CA ALA A 74 -5.25 -6.45 -18.44
C ALA A 74 -5.69 -7.80 -19.02
N VAL A 75 -6.97 -8.14 -18.84
CA VAL A 75 -7.54 -9.41 -19.35
C VAL A 75 -7.55 -9.45 -20.87
N THR A 76 -7.95 -8.38 -21.54
CA THR A 76 -8.00 -8.33 -23.01
C THR A 76 -6.60 -8.45 -23.62
N ARG A 77 -5.60 -7.83 -22.98
CA ARG A 77 -4.25 -7.75 -23.54
C ARG A 77 -3.40 -8.99 -23.23
N TRP A 78 -3.58 -9.59 -22.04
CA TRP A 78 -2.71 -10.69 -21.59
C TRP A 78 -3.47 -11.92 -21.06
N GLY A 79 -4.80 -11.91 -21.13
CA GLY A 79 -5.66 -13.07 -20.83
C GLY A 79 -5.85 -13.35 -19.35
N ARG A 80 -5.28 -12.55 -18.42
CA ARG A 80 -5.28 -12.84 -16.98
C ARG A 80 -5.13 -11.58 -16.13
N LEU A 81 -5.38 -11.71 -14.81
CA LEU A 81 -5.05 -10.74 -13.78
C LEU A 81 -4.56 -11.49 -12.53
N ASP A 82 -3.29 -11.40 -12.22
CA ASP A 82 -2.68 -12.10 -11.08
C ASP A 82 -2.59 -11.23 -9.82
N CYS A 83 -2.39 -9.93 -10.01
CA CYS A 83 -2.28 -8.98 -8.92
C CYS A 83 -3.12 -7.72 -9.17
N MET A 84 -3.95 -7.37 -8.19
CA MET A 84 -4.59 -6.05 -8.11
C MET A 84 -3.99 -5.29 -6.94
N PHE A 85 -3.21 -4.24 -7.21
CA PHE A 85 -2.67 -3.38 -6.17
C PHE A 85 -3.46 -2.06 -6.11
N ASN A 86 -4.35 -1.96 -5.14
CA ASN A 86 -5.11 -0.77 -4.81
C ASN A 86 -4.23 0.17 -3.98
N ASN A 87 -3.47 1.03 -4.67
CA ASN A 87 -2.48 1.90 -4.04
C ASN A 87 -2.84 3.39 -4.17
N ALA A 88 -3.66 3.79 -5.12
CA ALA A 88 -4.06 5.20 -5.28
C ALA A 88 -4.54 5.83 -3.97
N GLY A 89 -4.08 7.04 -3.69
CA GLY A 89 -4.46 7.73 -2.46
C GLY A 89 -3.88 9.13 -2.35
N PHE A 90 -4.36 9.87 -1.35
CA PHE A 90 -3.95 11.22 -0.98
C PHE A 90 -4.10 11.42 0.53
N GLY A 91 -3.68 12.59 1.05
CA GLY A 91 -3.68 12.88 2.49
C GLY A 91 -5.07 13.04 3.13
N GLY A 92 -6.11 13.19 2.32
CA GLY A 92 -7.48 13.39 2.80
C GLY A 92 -7.71 14.74 3.47
N ALA A 93 -8.90 14.88 4.08
CA ALA A 93 -9.30 16.08 4.81
C ALA A 93 -8.42 16.35 6.03
N LEU A 94 -8.10 17.61 6.27
CA LEU A 94 -7.27 18.09 7.36
C LEU A 94 -8.09 18.91 8.36
N GLY A 95 -7.66 18.97 9.60
CA GLY A 95 -8.24 19.80 10.66
C GLY A 95 -8.91 19.01 11.79
N PRO A 96 -9.44 19.72 12.81
CA PRO A 96 -10.21 19.13 13.87
C PRO A 96 -11.57 18.65 13.34
N ILE A 97 -12.16 17.64 13.98
CA ILE A 97 -13.34 16.95 13.47
C ILE A 97 -14.55 17.87 13.23
N GLU A 98 -14.75 18.85 14.11
CA GLU A 98 -15.82 19.84 14.00
C GLU A 98 -15.63 20.86 12.86
N GLY A 99 -14.40 20.94 12.32
CA GLY A 99 -14.04 21.86 11.24
C GLY A 99 -13.94 21.21 9.87
N VAL A 100 -14.05 19.88 9.76
CA VAL A 100 -13.95 19.18 8.47
C VAL A 100 -15.25 19.33 7.67
N PRO A 101 -15.22 19.92 6.46
CA PRO A 101 -16.39 19.93 5.57
C PRO A 101 -16.80 18.50 5.19
N VAL A 102 -18.12 18.26 5.11
CA VAL A 102 -18.65 16.93 4.75
C VAL A 102 -18.19 16.50 3.36
N GLU A 103 -18.08 17.44 2.43
CA GLU A 103 -17.62 17.19 1.06
C GLU A 103 -16.16 16.71 1.03
N GLU A 104 -15.30 17.19 1.94
CA GLU A 104 -13.92 16.71 2.06
C GLU A 104 -13.85 15.34 2.74
N PHE A 105 -14.74 15.08 3.69
CA PHE A 105 -14.92 13.74 4.26
C PHE A 105 -15.33 12.74 3.17
N ASP A 106 -16.37 13.06 2.38
CA ASP A 106 -16.88 12.23 1.30
C ASP A 106 -15.79 11.98 0.25
N MET A 107 -15.07 13.03 -0.18
CA MET A 107 -13.95 12.91 -1.11
C MET A 107 -12.87 11.98 -0.57
N THR A 108 -12.55 12.07 0.73
CA THR A 108 -11.53 11.22 1.37
C THR A 108 -11.95 9.75 1.33
N PHE A 109 -13.19 9.44 1.68
CA PHE A 109 -13.70 8.07 1.63
C PHE A 109 -13.88 7.57 0.20
N ASP A 110 -14.31 8.42 -0.72
CA ASP A 110 -14.47 8.07 -2.14
C ASP A 110 -13.14 7.62 -2.77
N VAL A 111 -12.06 8.35 -2.51
CA VAL A 111 -10.75 7.96 -3.04
C VAL A 111 -10.19 6.77 -2.29
N LEU A 112 -10.12 6.84 -0.95
CA LEU A 112 -9.35 5.91 -0.15
C LEU A 112 -10.06 4.58 0.14
N VAL A 113 -11.40 4.58 0.21
CA VAL A 113 -12.20 3.38 0.57
C VAL A 113 -12.96 2.86 -0.66
N LYS A 114 -13.77 3.72 -1.32
CA LYS A 114 -14.54 3.30 -2.50
C LYS A 114 -13.61 2.88 -3.64
N GLY A 115 -12.51 3.60 -3.89
CA GLY A 115 -11.53 3.19 -4.89
C GLY A 115 -10.96 1.79 -4.65
N VAL A 116 -10.59 1.46 -3.41
CA VAL A 116 -10.14 0.11 -3.02
C VAL A 116 -11.26 -0.91 -3.21
N PHE A 117 -12.47 -0.59 -2.77
CA PHE A 117 -13.64 -1.45 -2.97
C PHE A 117 -13.89 -1.77 -4.45
N LEU A 118 -13.83 -0.77 -5.33
CA LEU A 118 -14.04 -0.94 -6.77
C LEU A 118 -12.96 -1.82 -7.40
N GLY A 119 -11.69 -1.65 -7.01
CA GLY A 119 -10.61 -2.51 -7.45
C GLY A 119 -10.86 -3.97 -7.05
N MET A 120 -11.25 -4.25 -5.80
CA MET A 120 -11.60 -5.60 -5.35
C MET A 120 -12.85 -6.13 -6.07
N LYS A 121 -13.90 -5.31 -6.19
CA LYS A 121 -15.18 -5.67 -6.84
C LYS A 121 -14.97 -6.21 -8.25
N HIS A 122 -14.11 -5.60 -9.04
CA HIS A 122 -13.88 -5.98 -10.43
C HIS A 122 -12.75 -6.99 -10.63
N ALA A 123 -11.75 -7.05 -9.74
CA ALA A 123 -10.68 -8.05 -9.80
C ALA A 123 -11.16 -9.45 -9.38
N ILE A 124 -11.96 -9.55 -8.33
CA ILE A 124 -12.40 -10.83 -7.76
C ILE A 124 -13.11 -11.73 -8.78
N PRO A 125 -14.07 -11.28 -9.61
CA PRO A 125 -14.71 -12.15 -10.59
C PRO A 125 -13.73 -12.72 -11.63
N VAL A 126 -12.73 -11.93 -12.06
CA VAL A 126 -11.68 -12.37 -12.97
C VAL A 126 -10.82 -13.45 -12.30
N MET A 127 -10.35 -13.18 -11.08
CA MET A 127 -9.51 -14.09 -10.31
C MET A 127 -10.26 -15.39 -9.92
N LYS A 128 -11.56 -15.31 -9.61
CA LYS A 128 -12.42 -16.51 -9.37
C LYS A 128 -12.48 -17.41 -10.61
N LYS A 129 -12.71 -16.83 -11.78
CA LYS A 129 -12.71 -17.58 -13.03
C LYS A 129 -11.34 -18.22 -13.35
N GLN A 130 -10.27 -17.55 -12.93
CA GLN A 130 -8.90 -17.98 -13.10
C GLN A 130 -8.46 -19.03 -12.04
N GLY A 131 -9.13 -19.07 -10.87
CA GLY A 131 -8.83 -19.98 -9.75
C GLY A 131 -7.61 -19.54 -8.92
N THR A 132 -7.13 -18.31 -9.08
CA THR A 132 -6.01 -17.75 -8.29
C THR A 132 -5.96 -16.23 -8.42
N GLY A 133 -5.40 -15.56 -7.42
CA GLY A 133 -5.17 -14.13 -7.46
C GLY A 133 -4.57 -13.57 -6.16
N SER A 134 -3.96 -12.40 -6.25
CA SER A 134 -3.48 -11.64 -5.11
C SER A 134 -4.01 -10.21 -5.17
N ILE A 135 -4.71 -9.78 -4.14
CA ILE A 135 -5.15 -8.39 -3.97
C ILE A 135 -4.35 -7.77 -2.84
N ILE A 136 -3.78 -6.62 -3.12
CA ILE A 136 -2.97 -5.85 -2.18
C ILE A 136 -3.62 -4.48 -2.01
N ASN A 137 -3.87 -4.07 -0.78
CA ASN A 137 -4.47 -2.78 -0.49
C ASN A 137 -3.51 -1.90 0.32
N THR A 138 -3.37 -0.64 -0.03
CA THR A 138 -2.54 0.29 0.73
C THR A 138 -3.29 0.82 1.94
N GLY A 139 -2.96 0.30 3.11
CA GLY A 139 -3.33 0.82 4.42
C GLY A 139 -2.47 2.00 4.84
N SER A 140 -2.20 2.09 6.13
CA SER A 140 -1.27 3.04 6.77
C SER A 140 -1.04 2.67 8.22
N ILE A 141 0.08 3.07 8.81
CA ILE A 141 0.26 3.00 10.28
C ILE A 141 -0.77 3.86 11.03
N SER A 142 -1.32 4.90 10.39
CA SER A 142 -2.37 5.73 10.98
C SER A 142 -3.71 4.98 11.17
N ALA A 143 -3.89 3.85 10.48
CA ALA A 143 -5.04 2.96 10.65
C ALA A 143 -4.99 2.14 11.95
N ILE A 144 -3.80 1.94 12.50
CA ILE A 144 -3.54 1.09 13.67
C ILE A 144 -3.01 1.84 14.88
N THR A 145 -2.49 3.06 14.68
CA THR A 145 -1.94 3.90 15.75
C THR A 145 -2.44 5.33 15.59
N ALA A 146 -3.19 5.82 16.57
CA ALA A 146 -3.70 7.19 16.57
C ALA A 146 -2.56 8.23 16.57
N GLY A 147 -2.82 9.41 15.98
CA GLY A 147 -1.85 10.51 15.93
C GLY A 147 -0.75 10.37 14.88
N ARG A 148 -0.86 9.40 13.97
CA ARG A 148 0.10 9.19 12.87
C ARG A 148 -0.37 9.71 11.51
N GLY A 149 -1.52 10.36 11.47
CA GLY A 149 -2.10 10.95 10.26
C GLY A 149 -3.36 11.77 10.54
N PRO A 150 -3.93 12.43 9.52
CA PRO A 150 -5.19 13.17 9.65
C PRO A 150 -6.34 12.28 10.14
N LEU A 151 -7.33 12.88 10.81
CA LEU A 151 -8.44 12.14 11.43
C LEU A 151 -9.22 11.30 10.41
N VAL A 152 -9.73 11.94 9.35
CA VAL A 152 -10.57 11.28 8.33
C VAL A 152 -9.76 10.27 7.54
N TYR A 153 -8.52 10.61 7.19
CA TYR A 153 -7.57 9.68 6.54
C TYR A 153 -7.36 8.42 7.39
N SER A 154 -7.12 8.59 8.69
CA SER A 154 -6.90 7.46 9.62
C SER A 154 -8.12 6.54 9.69
N ALA A 155 -9.32 7.12 9.77
CA ALA A 155 -10.58 6.38 9.75
C ALA A 155 -10.77 5.62 8.42
N ALA A 156 -10.53 6.28 7.28
CA ALA A 156 -10.61 5.67 5.96
C ALA A 156 -9.61 4.49 5.80
N LYS A 157 -8.37 4.68 6.26
CA LYS A 157 -7.36 3.61 6.21
C LYS A 157 -7.68 2.45 7.14
N ALA A 158 -8.29 2.69 8.31
CA ALA A 158 -8.80 1.64 9.18
C ALA A 158 -9.94 0.83 8.51
N ALA A 159 -10.85 1.51 7.79
CA ALA A 159 -11.86 0.86 6.99
C ALA A 159 -11.26 -0.04 5.91
N VAL A 160 -10.19 0.40 5.22
CA VAL A 160 -9.46 -0.41 4.23
C VAL A 160 -8.87 -1.68 4.84
N LEU A 161 -8.27 -1.60 6.04
CA LEU A 161 -7.70 -2.77 6.71
C LEU A 161 -8.78 -3.81 6.99
N HIS A 162 -9.88 -3.38 7.59
CA HIS A 162 -10.96 -4.32 7.92
C HIS A 162 -11.66 -4.87 6.67
N LEU A 163 -11.90 -4.04 5.67
CA LEU A 163 -12.44 -4.46 4.38
C LEU A 163 -11.55 -5.51 3.70
N SER A 164 -10.22 -5.35 3.79
CA SER A 164 -9.26 -6.34 3.29
C SER A 164 -9.41 -7.69 4.00
N THR A 165 -9.50 -7.68 5.33
CA THR A 165 -9.62 -8.88 6.14
C THR A 165 -10.94 -9.64 5.88
N VAL A 166 -12.08 -8.94 5.86
CA VAL A 166 -13.37 -9.59 5.61
C VAL A 166 -13.49 -10.10 4.17
N THR A 167 -12.91 -9.38 3.21
CA THR A 167 -12.87 -9.83 1.81
C THR A 167 -11.98 -11.07 1.67
N ALA A 168 -10.83 -11.12 2.34
CA ALA A 168 -9.95 -12.29 2.33
C ALA A 168 -10.69 -13.56 2.72
N LEU A 169 -11.49 -13.51 3.80
CA LEU A 169 -12.27 -14.65 4.26
C LEU A 169 -13.35 -15.06 3.25
N SER A 170 -13.94 -14.10 2.52
CA SER A 170 -15.02 -14.37 1.57
C SER A 170 -14.55 -14.98 0.24
N VAL A 171 -13.24 -15.00 -0.04
CA VAL A 171 -12.67 -15.48 -1.31
C VAL A 171 -11.55 -16.52 -1.14
N ALA A 172 -11.27 -16.93 0.07
CA ALA A 172 -10.16 -17.84 0.38
C ALA A 172 -10.33 -19.22 -0.28
N ASP A 173 -11.56 -19.71 -0.36
CA ASP A 173 -11.93 -20.96 -1.03
C ASP A 173 -11.66 -20.94 -2.56
N CYS A 174 -11.53 -19.75 -3.14
CA CYS A 174 -11.20 -19.56 -4.55
C CYS A 174 -9.68 -19.38 -4.78
N SER A 175 -8.81 -19.64 -3.79
CA SER A 175 -7.37 -19.40 -3.84
C SER A 175 -6.99 -17.94 -4.15
N ILE A 176 -7.85 -17.01 -3.74
CA ILE A 176 -7.58 -15.57 -3.84
C ILE A 176 -7.11 -15.06 -2.48
N ARG A 177 -5.98 -14.40 -2.46
CA ARG A 177 -5.41 -13.79 -1.27
C ARG A 177 -5.70 -12.29 -1.25
N VAL A 178 -6.06 -11.74 -0.11
CA VAL A 178 -6.26 -10.30 0.07
C VAL A 178 -5.49 -9.87 1.31
N ASN A 179 -4.54 -8.94 1.14
CA ASN A 179 -3.72 -8.42 2.23
C ASN A 179 -3.61 -6.90 2.14
N ALA A 180 -3.24 -6.26 3.23
CA ALA A 180 -2.94 -4.83 3.25
C ALA A 180 -1.48 -4.58 3.63
N ILE A 181 -0.87 -3.55 3.04
CA ILE A 181 0.42 -3.01 3.48
C ILE A 181 0.13 -1.71 4.23
N CYS A 182 0.76 -1.53 5.38
CA CYS A 182 0.65 -0.34 6.22
C CYS A 182 1.98 0.43 6.20
N PRO A 183 2.19 1.34 5.23
CA PRO A 183 3.39 2.16 5.19
C PRO A 183 3.50 3.09 6.39
N GLY A 184 4.75 3.35 6.83
CA GLY A 184 5.10 4.45 7.71
C GLY A 184 5.35 5.75 6.93
N TYR A 185 6.36 6.50 7.34
CA TYR A 185 6.78 7.72 6.66
C TYR A 185 7.64 7.37 5.44
N ILE A 186 7.03 7.43 4.26
CA ILE A 186 7.67 7.11 2.98
C ILE A 186 7.87 8.39 2.18
N ALA A 187 9.08 8.58 1.62
CA ALA A 187 9.41 9.74 0.77
C ALA A 187 8.64 9.67 -0.56
N THR A 188 7.50 10.34 -0.61
CA THR A 188 6.61 10.38 -1.77
C THR A 188 6.06 11.79 -1.98
N PRO A 189 5.50 12.12 -3.16
CA PRO A 189 4.78 13.37 -3.37
C PRO A 189 3.69 13.63 -2.32
N LEU A 190 3.05 12.56 -1.83
CA LEU A 190 2.04 12.63 -0.77
C LEU A 190 2.60 13.14 0.56
N SER A 191 3.75 12.63 1.00
CA SER A 191 4.35 12.95 2.31
C SER A 191 5.03 14.33 2.34
N SER A 192 5.36 14.87 1.18
CA SER A 192 6.09 16.14 1.03
C SER A 192 5.21 17.33 0.63
N ASN A 193 3.90 17.12 0.40
CA ASN A 193 2.99 18.10 -0.23
C ASN A 193 3.53 18.67 -1.55
N THR A 194 4.35 17.90 -2.27
CA THR A 194 5.03 18.32 -3.51
C THR A 194 4.53 17.51 -4.69
N VAL A 195 3.22 17.55 -4.95
CA VAL A 195 2.63 16.94 -6.13
C VAL A 195 3.35 17.46 -7.38
N GLY A 196 3.85 16.54 -8.23
CA GLY A 196 4.53 16.89 -9.48
C GLY A 196 6.04 17.02 -9.41
N LYS A 197 6.69 16.92 -8.24
CA LYS A 197 8.15 16.87 -8.15
C LYS A 197 8.69 15.47 -8.37
N PRO A 198 9.88 15.29 -8.96
CA PRO A 198 10.56 14.01 -9.04
C PRO A 198 10.82 13.40 -7.65
N ASP A 199 10.62 12.08 -7.51
CA ASP A 199 10.75 11.38 -6.22
C ASP A 199 12.16 11.50 -5.63
N LYS A 200 13.21 11.54 -6.47
CA LYS A 200 14.58 11.77 -6.04
C LYS A 200 14.77 13.10 -5.29
N LEU A 201 14.13 14.19 -5.74
CA LEU A 201 14.18 15.48 -5.04
C LEU A 201 13.47 15.43 -3.69
N ILE A 202 12.50 14.54 -3.53
CA ILE A 202 11.79 14.34 -2.26
C ILE A 202 12.70 13.61 -1.27
N GLU A 203 13.40 12.57 -1.69
CA GLU A 203 14.39 11.88 -0.85
C GLU A 203 15.49 12.87 -0.39
N GLU A 204 16.06 13.64 -1.31
CA GLU A 204 17.08 14.65 -1.00
C GLU A 204 16.59 15.73 -0.02
N GLN A 205 15.32 16.18 -0.14
CA GLN A 205 14.72 17.14 0.79
C GLN A 205 14.47 16.59 2.18
N LEU A 206 14.34 15.28 2.31
CA LEU A 206 14.11 14.58 3.56
C LEU A 206 15.39 14.01 4.17
N GLU A 207 16.50 14.00 3.40
CA GLU A 207 17.79 13.55 3.87
C GLU A 207 18.28 14.40 5.05
N GLY A 208 18.76 13.75 6.10
CA GLY A 208 19.24 14.43 7.32
C GLY A 208 18.13 14.94 8.25
N LYS A 209 16.85 14.81 7.93
CA LYS A 209 15.76 15.13 8.85
C LYS A 209 15.56 14.02 9.87
N SER A 210 15.17 14.40 11.10
CA SER A 210 14.74 13.44 12.12
C SER A 210 13.39 12.87 11.76
N PHE A 211 13.26 11.55 11.78
CA PHE A 211 12.01 10.84 11.54
C PHE A 211 11.55 10.11 12.79
N PRO A 212 10.24 9.99 13.00
CA PRO A 212 9.69 9.36 14.21
C PRO A 212 9.70 7.82 14.15
N GLN A 213 10.72 7.22 13.52
CA GLN A 213 10.93 5.76 13.49
C GLN A 213 12.33 5.38 13.95
N PRO A 214 12.48 4.16 14.56
CA PRO A 214 13.77 3.65 15.03
C PRO A 214 14.83 3.45 13.93
N ILE A 215 14.43 3.01 12.73
CA ILE A 215 15.36 2.93 11.61
C ILE A 215 15.74 4.36 11.17
N PRO A 216 17.04 4.77 11.24
CA PRO A 216 17.46 6.17 11.13
C PRO A 216 17.51 6.67 9.67
N ARG A 217 16.46 6.42 8.89
CA ARG A 217 16.26 6.96 7.56
C ARG A 217 14.78 7.09 7.24
N VAL A 218 14.45 7.93 6.30
CA VAL A 218 13.10 7.94 5.73
C VAL A 218 12.85 6.64 4.97
N GLY A 219 11.60 6.14 5.00
CA GLY A 219 11.19 5.03 4.17
C GLY A 219 11.18 5.45 2.69
N ARG A 220 11.57 4.53 1.81
CA ARG A 220 11.58 4.75 0.36
C ARG A 220 10.38 4.04 -0.27
N PRO A 221 9.87 4.53 -1.41
CA PRO A 221 8.84 3.83 -2.17
C PRO A 221 9.19 2.37 -2.46
N HIS A 222 10.47 2.08 -2.70
CA HIS A 222 10.99 0.73 -2.91
C HIS A 222 10.83 -0.20 -1.70
N ASP A 223 10.90 0.31 -0.46
CA ASP A 223 10.68 -0.50 0.74
C ASP A 223 9.24 -1.10 0.75
N ILE A 224 8.29 -0.37 0.19
CA ILE A 224 6.90 -0.82 0.08
C ILE A 224 6.71 -1.72 -1.15
N ALA A 225 7.38 -1.39 -2.26
CA ALA A 225 7.34 -2.18 -3.49
C ALA A 225 7.84 -3.62 -3.27
N GLU A 226 8.88 -3.82 -2.45
CA GLU A 226 9.39 -5.14 -2.06
C GLU A 226 8.33 -5.97 -1.31
N MET A 227 7.61 -5.37 -0.38
CA MET A 227 6.51 -6.05 0.30
C MET A 227 5.38 -6.38 -0.68
N ALA A 228 5.07 -5.49 -1.62
CA ALA A 228 4.08 -5.74 -2.66
C ALA A 228 4.52 -6.88 -3.58
N LEU A 229 5.81 -6.96 -3.94
CA LEU A 229 6.39 -8.05 -4.72
C LEU A 229 6.22 -9.40 -3.99
N PHE A 230 6.60 -9.47 -2.71
CA PHE A 230 6.38 -10.67 -1.90
C PHE A 230 4.92 -11.11 -1.91
N LEU A 231 3.98 -10.18 -1.70
CA LEU A 231 2.55 -10.47 -1.66
C LEU A 231 1.97 -10.85 -3.04
N ALA A 232 2.53 -10.36 -4.14
CA ALA A 232 2.15 -10.72 -5.50
C ALA A 232 2.74 -12.07 -5.94
N SER A 233 3.83 -12.49 -5.32
CA SER A 233 4.57 -13.72 -5.67
C SER A 233 3.95 -14.99 -5.06
N ASP A 234 4.43 -16.15 -5.53
CA ASP A 234 4.04 -17.45 -5.00
C ASP A 234 4.71 -17.79 -3.65
N ARG A 235 5.60 -16.93 -3.16
CA ARG A 235 6.20 -17.04 -1.83
C ARG A 235 5.19 -16.78 -0.70
N SER A 236 4.09 -16.11 -1.00
CA SER A 236 3.06 -15.73 -0.03
C SER A 236 1.75 -16.54 -0.16
N THR A 237 1.81 -17.75 -0.71
CA THR A 237 0.62 -18.57 -0.97
C THR A 237 -0.21 -18.92 0.28
N PHE A 238 0.39 -18.89 1.47
CA PHE A 238 -0.30 -19.15 2.74
C PHE A 238 -0.53 -17.87 3.57
N VAL A 239 -0.54 -16.70 2.89
CA VAL A 239 -0.69 -15.39 3.51
C VAL A 239 -1.92 -14.68 2.98
N THR A 240 -2.99 -14.56 3.80
CA THR A 240 -4.21 -13.84 3.46
C THR A 240 -4.83 -13.21 4.71
N GLY A 241 -5.57 -12.11 4.56
CA GLY A 241 -6.25 -11.39 5.64
C GLY A 241 -5.32 -10.60 6.55
N GLN A 242 -4.03 -10.41 6.18
CA GLN A 242 -3.01 -9.80 7.04
C GLN A 242 -2.75 -8.34 6.71
N ASN A 243 -2.34 -7.59 7.73
CA ASN A 243 -1.90 -6.21 7.65
C ASN A 243 -0.39 -6.14 7.91
N PHE A 244 0.39 -5.88 6.87
CA PHE A 244 1.85 -5.84 6.94
C PHE A 244 2.35 -4.43 7.20
N VAL A 245 2.91 -4.20 8.38
CA VAL A 245 3.49 -2.91 8.76
C VAL A 245 4.90 -2.80 8.20
N VAL A 246 5.13 -1.75 7.39
CA VAL A 246 6.45 -1.44 6.79
C VAL A 246 6.77 0.03 7.07
N ASP A 247 7.32 0.29 8.26
CA ASP A 247 7.35 1.63 8.83
C ASP A 247 8.66 2.00 9.57
N GLY A 248 9.67 1.15 9.50
CA GLY A 248 10.91 1.35 10.25
C GLY A 248 10.74 1.33 11.76
N GLY A 249 9.66 0.73 12.27
CA GLY A 249 9.35 0.62 13.69
C GLY A 249 8.53 1.80 14.25
N ALA A 250 8.04 2.71 13.41
CA ALA A 250 7.33 3.92 13.85
C ALA A 250 6.06 3.65 14.69
N ALA A 251 5.35 2.57 14.40
CA ALA A 251 4.13 2.17 15.13
C ALA A 251 4.39 1.15 16.25
N SER A 252 5.64 0.66 16.41
CA SER A 252 5.95 -0.43 17.34
C SER A 252 6.12 0.03 18.79
N GLY A 253 6.14 1.33 19.06
CA GLY A 253 6.28 1.87 20.41
C GLY A 253 7.17 3.11 20.49
N VAL A 254 7.84 3.28 21.61
CA VAL A 254 8.76 4.40 21.88
C VAL A 254 10.21 3.96 21.73
N PHE A 255 11.07 4.90 21.35
CA PHE A 255 12.52 4.66 21.28
C PHE A 255 13.08 4.15 22.62
N TRP A 256 14.15 3.35 22.53
CA TRP A 256 14.82 2.83 23.73
C TRP A 256 15.20 3.92 24.72
N GLU A 257 15.69 5.06 24.23
CA GLU A 257 16.08 6.23 25.04
C GLU A 257 14.90 6.88 25.73
N GLN A 258 13.70 6.74 25.21
CA GLN A 258 12.45 7.29 25.77
C GLN A 258 11.76 6.33 26.74
N GLN A 259 12.23 5.09 26.84
CA GLN A 259 11.65 4.12 27.75
C GLN A 259 11.99 4.45 29.20
N ASN A 260 11.13 3.99 30.13
CA ASN A 260 11.35 4.16 31.56
C ASN A 260 12.74 3.63 31.95
N PRO A 261 13.56 4.44 32.64
CA PRO A 261 14.92 4.08 33.07
C PRO A 261 15.02 2.73 33.81
N ILE A 262 13.95 2.32 34.47
CA ILE A 262 13.92 1.02 35.16
C ILE A 262 14.09 -0.17 34.23
N TYR A 263 13.66 -0.09 32.96
CA TYR A 263 13.80 -1.14 31.97
C TYR A 263 15.20 -1.18 31.33
N LYS A 264 15.96 -0.10 31.45
CA LYS A 264 17.31 0.03 30.88
C LYS A 264 18.40 -0.52 31.79
N LYS A 265 18.08 -0.82 33.04
CA LYS A 265 19.03 -1.39 34.00
C LYS A 265 18.85 -2.90 34.08
N TYR A 266 19.92 -3.64 33.79
CA TYR A 266 19.94 -5.08 34.03
C TYR A 266 19.65 -5.36 35.52
N ARG A 267 18.72 -6.25 35.78
CA ARG A 267 18.43 -6.80 37.11
C ARG A 267 18.31 -8.30 36.95
N PRO A 268 18.98 -9.11 37.81
CA PRO A 268 18.80 -10.55 37.81
C PRO A 268 17.32 -10.91 38.03
N ILE A 269 16.82 -11.84 37.28
CA ILE A 269 15.48 -12.38 37.49
C ILE A 269 15.46 -13.08 38.85
N ARG A 270 14.56 -12.68 39.73
CA ARG A 270 14.25 -13.40 40.96
C ARG A 270 13.12 -14.38 40.66
N VAL A 271 13.50 -15.63 40.43
CA VAL A 271 12.50 -16.71 40.33
C VAL A 271 12.03 -17.04 41.72
N TYR A 272 10.72 -17.09 41.94
CA TYR A 272 10.17 -17.58 43.21
C TYR A 272 10.65 -19.01 43.43
N ASN A 273 11.33 -19.24 44.55
CA ASN A 273 11.73 -20.57 44.97
C ASN A 273 10.89 -20.95 46.20
N PRO A 274 9.93 -21.88 46.05
CA PRO A 274 9.05 -22.26 47.15
C PRO A 274 9.80 -22.87 48.34
N ASP A 275 11.04 -23.40 48.10
CA ASP A 275 11.87 -24.04 49.14
C ASP A 275 12.72 -23.04 49.95
N LYS A 276 12.63 -21.73 49.61
CA LYS A 276 13.33 -20.61 50.28
C LYS A 276 12.35 -19.58 50.80
N GLY A 277 11.23 -20.03 51.39
CA GLY A 277 10.25 -19.19 52.07
C GLY A 277 10.78 -18.45 53.28
#